data_9b00d5f7a40992e0b30e4e24b3c72091
#
_entry.id   9b00d5f7a40992e0b30e4e24b3c72091
#
_cell.length_a   1.000
_cell.length_b   1.000
_cell.length_c   1.000
_cell.angle_alpha   90.00
_cell.angle_beta   90.00
_cell.angle_gamma   90.00
#
_symmetry.space_group_name_H-M   'P 1'
#
loop_
_entity.id
_entity.type
_entity.pdbx_description
1 polymer ?
#
loop_
_entity_poly.entity_id
_entity_poly.type
_entity_poly.pdbx_seq_one_letter_code
_entity_poly.pdbx_strand_id
1 'polypeptide(L)'
;MRKRFVIIGAGNGGQSLAGDMAIRGVRVDAIYDKNEEAIAPIAENGGIKMSGPVVQGFGAVDCATTNLEEAMNSGDVFLVAITSNFHMVLASEMAPFIKPEHTIVLLPGYVGSSISFANTLKKRGVKELPLIGESLSFPYATRLIGPAHAGIKARKYALPMAAFPACRNQEFIDIVQQAIPEAILSEDTLTVGFNNSNPTTHVAFYLFNVGKVESDEAKNADFHSWGTPSVVRIQYAMDNERVEIMKALGLKPISYDEFHTICYKGKHFQPIAQSNELPENASQIPGRFIDEDIPMGLVPMQALARKLGVPTPTIDTLILMGNLVRGKDFTKEGTSLEIMGIDNMNIEEILSYVHGKELAVN
;
A
#
# COMPACT_ATOMS: atom_id res chain seq x y z
N MET A 1 2.30 -19.53 19.83
CA MET A 1 2.87 -20.26 18.66
C MET A 1 3.56 -19.27 17.74
N ARG A 2 4.64 -19.67 17.06
CA ARG A 2 5.27 -18.86 16.01
C ARG A 2 4.30 -18.79 14.82
N LYS A 3 4.04 -17.59 14.33
CA LYS A 3 3.20 -17.37 13.14
C LYS A 3 3.95 -17.81 11.88
N ARG A 4 3.24 -18.36 10.90
CA ARG A 4 3.75 -18.72 9.58
C ARG A 4 3.44 -17.58 8.61
N PHE A 5 4.47 -17.07 7.94
CA PHE A 5 4.36 -15.89 7.08
C PHE A 5 4.39 -16.27 5.60
N VAL A 6 3.41 -15.77 4.87
CA VAL A 6 3.31 -15.89 3.41
C VAL A 6 3.34 -14.52 2.78
N ILE A 7 4.15 -14.35 1.75
CA ILE A 7 4.21 -13.13 0.96
C ILE A 7 3.30 -13.31 -0.27
N ILE A 8 2.36 -12.39 -0.46
CA ILE A 8 1.50 -12.34 -1.64
C ILE A 8 1.97 -11.22 -2.56
N GLY A 9 2.47 -11.59 -3.73
CA GLY A 9 3.14 -10.72 -4.70
C GLY A 9 4.65 -10.92 -4.70
N ALA A 10 5.24 -11.25 -5.85
CA ALA A 10 6.68 -11.44 -6.05
C ALA A 10 7.33 -10.31 -6.88
N GLY A 11 6.76 -9.11 -6.82
CA GLY A 11 7.34 -7.90 -7.40
C GLY A 11 8.46 -7.30 -6.54
N ASN A 12 8.81 -6.01 -6.81
CA ASN A 12 9.85 -5.27 -6.06
C ASN A 12 9.66 -5.36 -4.54
N GLY A 13 8.43 -5.15 -4.06
CA GLY A 13 8.10 -5.16 -2.65
C GLY A 13 8.20 -6.56 -2.05
N GLY A 14 7.48 -7.52 -2.63
CA GLY A 14 7.37 -8.86 -2.06
C GLY A 14 8.71 -9.59 -1.98
N GLN A 15 9.53 -9.55 -3.04
CA GLN A 15 10.86 -10.16 -3.00
C GLN A 15 11.77 -9.48 -1.97
N SER A 16 11.72 -8.15 -1.87
CA SER A 16 12.52 -7.44 -0.86
C SER A 16 12.09 -7.76 0.56
N LEU A 17 10.78 -7.87 0.79
CA LEU A 17 10.23 -8.23 2.11
C LEU A 17 10.61 -9.65 2.50
N ALA A 18 10.42 -10.61 1.59
CA ALA A 18 10.78 -12.01 1.81
C ALA A 18 12.27 -12.17 2.10
N GLY A 19 13.13 -11.57 1.26
CA GLY A 19 14.59 -11.66 1.42
C GLY A 19 15.08 -11.02 2.73
N ASP A 20 14.57 -9.84 3.08
CA ASP A 20 14.93 -9.15 4.32
C ASP A 20 14.46 -9.92 5.57
N MET A 21 13.22 -10.40 5.57
CA MET A 21 12.67 -11.21 6.67
C MET A 21 13.52 -12.46 6.90
N ALA A 22 13.83 -13.21 5.84
CA ALA A 22 14.59 -14.44 5.93
C ALA A 22 16.02 -14.20 6.44
N ILE A 23 16.71 -13.15 5.97
CA ILE A 23 18.05 -12.78 6.46
C ILE A 23 18.02 -12.39 7.95
N ARG A 24 16.95 -11.75 8.41
CA ARG A 24 16.74 -11.45 9.85
C ARG A 24 16.33 -12.66 10.69
N GLY A 25 16.23 -13.85 10.09
CA GLY A 25 15.85 -15.08 10.78
C GLY A 25 14.34 -15.27 10.97
N VAL A 26 13.51 -14.48 10.27
CA VAL A 26 12.07 -14.69 10.19
C VAL A 26 11.79 -15.62 9.02
N ARG A 27 11.25 -16.80 9.31
CA ARG A 27 10.93 -17.79 8.28
C ARG A 27 9.85 -17.26 7.33
N VAL A 28 10.09 -17.41 6.05
CA VAL A 28 9.13 -17.16 4.97
C VAL A 28 8.63 -18.50 4.47
N ASP A 29 7.42 -18.87 4.87
CA ASP A 29 6.86 -20.20 4.59
C ASP A 29 6.43 -20.33 3.13
N ALA A 30 5.97 -19.22 2.50
CA ALA A 30 5.76 -19.18 1.05
C ALA A 30 5.86 -17.77 0.48
N ILE A 31 6.16 -17.67 -0.82
CA ILE A 31 5.92 -16.50 -1.66
C ILE A 31 5.07 -16.91 -2.85
N TYR A 32 4.05 -16.11 -3.14
CA TYR A 32 3.09 -16.34 -4.20
C TYR A 32 3.02 -15.18 -5.18
N ASP A 33 2.95 -15.47 -6.46
CA ASP A 33 2.55 -14.53 -7.52
C ASP A 33 1.89 -15.31 -8.65
N LYS A 34 0.99 -14.69 -9.40
CA LYS A 34 0.41 -15.29 -10.62
C LYS A 34 1.40 -15.38 -11.76
N ASN A 35 2.44 -14.54 -11.73
CA ASN A 35 3.46 -14.47 -12.77
C ASN A 35 4.54 -15.52 -12.54
N GLU A 36 4.55 -16.55 -13.38
CA GLU A 36 5.55 -17.62 -13.38
C GLU A 36 6.98 -17.08 -13.53
N GLU A 37 7.18 -16.03 -14.36
CA GLU A 37 8.50 -15.42 -14.56
C GLU A 37 9.07 -14.81 -13.29
N ALA A 38 8.21 -14.37 -12.35
CA ALA A 38 8.63 -13.85 -11.06
C ALA A 38 8.91 -14.98 -10.06
N ILE A 39 8.19 -16.09 -10.15
CA ILE A 39 8.25 -17.22 -9.19
C ILE A 39 9.34 -18.23 -9.54
N ALA A 40 9.47 -18.64 -10.80
CA ALA A 40 10.41 -19.69 -11.19
C ALA A 40 11.86 -19.44 -10.73
N PRO A 41 12.45 -18.23 -10.88
CA PRO A 41 13.81 -17.98 -10.39
C PRO A 41 13.94 -18.09 -8.87
N ILE A 42 12.87 -17.78 -8.11
CA ILE A 42 12.89 -17.90 -6.64
C ILE A 42 12.86 -19.38 -6.25
N ALA A 43 12.03 -20.18 -6.93
CA ALA A 43 11.93 -21.61 -6.71
C ALA A 43 13.24 -22.33 -7.06
N GLU A 44 13.85 -22.00 -8.21
CA GLU A 44 15.13 -22.57 -8.67
C GLU A 44 16.28 -22.27 -7.71
N ASN A 45 16.33 -21.02 -7.18
CA ASN A 45 17.37 -20.59 -6.26
C ASN A 45 17.12 -21.02 -4.80
N GLY A 46 15.90 -21.41 -4.44
CA GLY A 46 15.46 -21.64 -3.07
C GLY A 46 15.38 -20.36 -2.23
N GLY A 47 15.27 -19.19 -2.86
CA GLY A 47 15.19 -17.89 -2.17
C GLY A 47 15.62 -16.71 -3.02
N ILE A 48 15.93 -15.61 -2.34
CA ILE A 48 16.17 -14.29 -2.93
C ILE A 48 17.52 -13.75 -2.52
N LYS A 49 18.34 -13.36 -3.50
CA LYS A 49 19.56 -12.59 -3.27
C LYS A 49 19.20 -11.15 -2.92
N MET A 50 19.85 -10.63 -1.88
CA MET A 50 19.67 -9.24 -1.45
C MET A 50 20.97 -8.46 -1.62
N SER A 51 20.87 -7.24 -2.15
CA SER A 51 21.97 -6.29 -2.31
C SER A 51 21.54 -4.88 -1.90
N GLY A 52 22.51 -4.00 -1.66
CA GLY A 52 22.26 -2.59 -1.34
C GLY A 52 22.72 -2.20 0.07
N PRO A 53 22.47 -0.94 0.46
CA PRO A 53 23.03 -0.38 1.70
C PRO A 53 22.31 -0.84 2.98
N VAL A 54 21.10 -1.41 2.88
CA VAL A 54 20.27 -1.75 4.05
C VAL A 54 20.43 -3.20 4.47
N VAL A 55 20.45 -4.12 3.48
CA VAL A 55 20.58 -5.55 3.72
C VAL A 55 21.31 -6.20 2.54
N GLN A 56 22.19 -7.16 2.84
CA GLN A 56 22.92 -7.95 1.87
C GLN A 56 22.91 -9.42 2.31
N GLY A 57 22.92 -10.33 1.35
CA GLY A 57 22.97 -11.76 1.63
C GLY A 57 21.97 -12.56 0.80
N PHE A 58 21.59 -13.72 1.32
CA PHE A 58 20.62 -14.61 0.70
C PHE A 58 19.51 -14.94 1.71
N GLY A 59 18.26 -14.63 1.33
CA GLY A 59 17.09 -14.94 2.11
C GLY A 59 16.39 -16.20 1.56
N ALA A 60 16.43 -17.29 2.31
CA ALA A 60 15.75 -18.53 1.93
C ALA A 60 14.23 -18.40 2.00
N VAL A 61 13.53 -19.03 1.07
CA VAL A 61 12.06 -19.12 1.01
C VAL A 61 11.70 -20.60 0.89
N ASP A 62 10.80 -21.09 1.75
CA ASP A 62 10.50 -22.51 1.82
C ASP A 62 9.68 -22.99 0.60
N CYS A 63 8.77 -22.17 0.10
CA CYS A 63 7.92 -22.46 -1.05
C CYS A 63 7.76 -21.20 -1.93
N ALA A 64 7.99 -21.31 -3.22
CA ALA A 64 7.67 -20.28 -4.21
C ALA A 64 6.69 -20.88 -5.22
N THR A 65 5.48 -20.31 -5.31
CA THR A 65 4.37 -20.95 -6.04
C THR A 65 3.48 -19.96 -6.77
N THR A 66 2.90 -20.41 -7.88
CA THR A 66 1.81 -19.71 -8.59
C THR A 66 0.42 -20.23 -8.19
N ASN A 67 0.36 -21.21 -7.28
CA ASN A 67 -0.88 -21.78 -6.79
C ASN A 67 -1.32 -21.05 -5.49
N LEU A 68 -2.41 -20.28 -5.58
CA LEU A 68 -2.93 -19.54 -4.42
C LEU A 68 -3.38 -20.47 -3.28
N GLU A 69 -3.99 -21.61 -3.58
CA GLU A 69 -4.44 -22.56 -2.55
C GLU A 69 -3.25 -23.13 -1.76
N GLU A 70 -2.16 -23.46 -2.44
CA GLU A 70 -0.92 -23.91 -1.80
C GLU A 70 -0.34 -22.83 -0.90
N ALA A 71 -0.28 -21.57 -1.37
CA ALA A 71 0.17 -20.45 -0.58
C ALA A 71 -0.72 -20.22 0.66
N MET A 72 -2.06 -20.26 0.49
CA MET A 72 -3.01 -20.09 1.59
C MET A 72 -2.91 -21.19 2.65
N ASN A 73 -2.56 -22.42 2.26
CA ASN A 73 -2.36 -23.54 3.19
C ASN A 73 -0.99 -23.52 3.89
N SER A 74 -0.03 -22.74 3.36
CA SER A 74 1.33 -22.66 3.90
C SER A 74 1.46 -21.75 5.12
N GLY A 75 0.50 -20.84 5.38
CA GLY A 75 0.67 -19.84 6.42
C GLY A 75 -0.57 -19.40 7.17
N ASP A 76 -0.34 -18.49 8.10
CA ASP A 76 -1.37 -17.90 8.96
C ASP A 76 -1.42 -16.37 8.79
N VAL A 77 -0.32 -15.76 8.35
CA VAL A 77 -0.18 -14.31 8.16
C VAL A 77 0.23 -14.03 6.72
N PHE A 78 -0.61 -13.32 6.01
CA PHE A 78 -0.45 -13.01 4.59
C PHE A 78 -0.06 -11.54 4.43
N LEU A 79 1.20 -11.30 4.06
CA LEU A 79 1.76 -9.97 3.80
C LEU A 79 1.54 -9.65 2.32
N VAL A 80 0.55 -8.82 2.04
CA VAL A 80 0.08 -8.53 0.67
C VAL A 80 0.90 -7.36 0.11
N ALA A 81 1.81 -7.66 -0.80
CA ALA A 81 2.75 -6.73 -1.43
C ALA A 81 2.48 -6.56 -2.94
N ILE A 82 1.21 -6.41 -3.31
CA ILE A 82 0.74 -6.10 -4.66
C ILE A 82 0.22 -4.66 -4.72
N THR A 83 -0.02 -4.15 -5.94
CA THR A 83 -0.64 -2.84 -6.11
C THR A 83 -2.11 -2.85 -5.66
N SER A 84 -2.56 -1.79 -5.01
CA SER A 84 -3.84 -1.74 -4.29
C SER A 84 -5.08 -1.87 -5.18
N ASN A 85 -4.98 -1.51 -6.47
CA ASN A 85 -6.04 -1.71 -7.45
C ASN A 85 -6.39 -3.21 -7.67
N PHE A 86 -5.53 -4.14 -7.26
CA PHE A 86 -5.80 -5.58 -7.31
C PHE A 86 -6.25 -6.17 -5.97
N HIS A 87 -6.34 -5.39 -4.89
CA HIS A 87 -6.72 -5.90 -3.56
C HIS A 87 -8.10 -6.57 -3.57
N MET A 88 -9.10 -6.01 -4.28
CA MET A 88 -10.46 -6.59 -4.31
C MET A 88 -10.53 -7.86 -5.15
N VAL A 89 -9.74 -7.94 -6.20
CA VAL A 89 -9.59 -9.17 -7.00
C VAL A 89 -8.96 -10.25 -6.13
N LEU A 90 -7.85 -9.92 -5.45
CA LEU A 90 -7.19 -10.84 -4.53
C LEU A 90 -8.13 -11.30 -3.40
N ALA A 91 -8.87 -10.38 -2.77
CA ALA A 91 -9.86 -10.72 -1.74
C ALA A 91 -10.89 -11.74 -2.24
N SER A 92 -11.37 -11.56 -3.48
CA SER A 92 -12.32 -12.49 -4.10
C SER A 92 -11.71 -13.87 -4.34
N GLU A 93 -10.46 -13.94 -4.74
CA GLU A 93 -9.73 -15.18 -5.00
C GLU A 93 -9.31 -15.90 -3.71
N MET A 94 -8.95 -15.15 -2.67
CA MET A 94 -8.62 -15.69 -1.36
C MET A 94 -9.84 -16.21 -0.59
N ALA A 95 -11.04 -15.68 -0.86
CA ALA A 95 -12.25 -15.96 -0.09
C ALA A 95 -12.54 -17.47 0.17
N PRO A 96 -12.36 -18.40 -0.79
CA PRO A 96 -12.58 -19.83 -0.55
C PRO A 96 -11.64 -20.47 0.47
N PHE A 97 -10.47 -19.83 0.70
CA PHE A 97 -9.40 -20.37 1.54
C PHE A 97 -9.25 -19.61 2.87
N ILE A 98 -10.00 -18.53 3.06
CA ILE A 98 -9.93 -17.71 4.28
C ILE A 98 -10.44 -18.48 5.48
N LYS A 99 -9.69 -18.37 6.59
CA LYS A 99 -10.03 -18.89 7.91
C LYS A 99 -10.05 -17.76 8.93
N PRO A 100 -10.86 -17.84 10.01
CA PRO A 100 -10.95 -16.80 11.03
C PRO A 100 -9.62 -16.48 11.73
N GLU A 101 -8.74 -17.47 11.86
CA GLU A 101 -7.41 -17.34 12.46
C GLU A 101 -6.35 -16.68 11.58
N HIS A 102 -6.66 -16.45 10.30
CA HIS A 102 -5.75 -15.79 9.38
C HIS A 102 -5.59 -14.30 9.72
N THR A 103 -4.45 -13.75 9.34
CA THR A 103 -4.16 -12.31 9.39
C THR A 103 -3.76 -11.83 7.99
N ILE A 104 -4.44 -10.81 7.49
CA ILE A 104 -4.17 -10.19 6.19
C ILE A 104 -3.58 -8.81 6.42
N VAL A 105 -2.42 -8.51 5.85
CA VAL A 105 -1.71 -7.25 6.01
C VAL A 105 -1.49 -6.61 4.64
N LEU A 106 -2.20 -5.52 4.35
CA LEU A 106 -2.07 -4.79 3.08
C LEU A 106 -0.87 -3.83 3.14
N LEU A 107 0.07 -3.97 2.21
CA LEU A 107 1.34 -3.25 2.16
C LEU A 107 1.56 -2.57 0.79
N PRO A 108 1.22 -1.27 0.65
CA PRO A 108 0.46 -0.42 1.57
C PRO A 108 -1.06 -0.56 1.39
N GLY A 109 -1.79 -0.01 2.38
CA GLY A 109 -3.20 0.34 2.21
C GLY A 109 -3.38 1.72 1.58
N TYR A 110 -4.60 2.00 1.16
CA TYR A 110 -5.09 3.30 0.71
C TYR A 110 -6.41 3.61 1.42
N VAL A 111 -7.06 4.73 1.11
CA VAL A 111 -8.30 5.12 1.78
C VAL A 111 -9.37 4.03 1.64
N GLY A 112 -9.68 3.37 2.76
CA GLY A 112 -10.68 2.31 2.83
C GLY A 112 -10.26 0.95 2.28
N SER A 113 -8.97 0.69 2.06
CA SER A 113 -8.49 -0.61 1.52
C SER A 113 -8.90 -1.80 2.37
N SER A 114 -8.61 -1.80 3.67
CA SER A 114 -8.99 -2.89 4.58
C SER A 114 -10.50 -3.06 4.71
N ILE A 115 -11.25 -1.95 4.69
CA ILE A 115 -12.72 -1.95 4.73
C ILE A 115 -13.27 -2.62 3.46
N SER A 116 -12.77 -2.22 2.31
CA SER A 116 -13.16 -2.78 1.01
C SER A 116 -12.80 -4.26 0.89
N PHE A 117 -11.61 -4.63 1.38
CA PHE A 117 -11.17 -6.03 1.41
C PHE A 117 -12.12 -6.89 2.26
N ALA A 118 -12.43 -6.44 3.48
CA ALA A 118 -13.37 -7.09 4.39
C ALA A 118 -14.77 -7.21 3.77
N ASN A 119 -15.28 -6.13 3.16
CA ASN A 119 -16.59 -6.14 2.51
C ASN A 119 -16.63 -7.09 1.30
N THR A 120 -15.54 -7.17 0.54
CA THR A 120 -15.42 -8.11 -0.57
C THR A 120 -15.45 -9.55 -0.09
N LEU A 121 -14.74 -9.89 0.98
CA LEU A 121 -14.81 -11.22 1.61
C LEU A 121 -16.23 -11.57 2.06
N LYS A 122 -16.94 -10.63 2.72
CA LYS A 122 -18.35 -10.82 3.11
C LYS A 122 -19.24 -11.09 1.89
N LYS A 123 -19.11 -10.31 0.82
CA LYS A 123 -19.86 -10.49 -0.44
C LYS A 123 -19.57 -11.85 -1.10
N ARG A 124 -18.39 -12.43 -0.86
CA ARG A 124 -18.00 -13.78 -1.32
C ARG A 124 -18.41 -14.90 -0.36
N GLY A 125 -19.15 -14.60 0.71
CA GLY A 125 -19.72 -15.58 1.62
C GLY A 125 -18.85 -15.94 2.82
N VAL A 126 -17.76 -15.24 3.06
CA VAL A 126 -16.95 -15.40 4.28
C VAL A 126 -17.75 -14.87 5.47
N LYS A 127 -18.15 -15.77 6.38
CA LYS A 127 -19.02 -15.44 7.53
C LYS A 127 -18.22 -14.83 8.68
N GLU A 128 -17.04 -15.38 8.96
CA GLU A 128 -16.14 -14.92 10.02
C GLU A 128 -14.90 -14.34 9.36
N LEU A 129 -14.72 -13.03 9.53
CA LEU A 129 -13.60 -12.32 8.92
C LEU A 129 -12.28 -12.65 9.64
N PRO A 130 -11.18 -12.78 8.90
CA PRO A 130 -9.85 -12.82 9.47
C PRO A 130 -9.49 -11.48 10.12
N LEU A 131 -8.35 -11.42 10.79
CA LEU A 131 -7.76 -10.13 11.17
C LEU A 131 -7.21 -9.45 9.92
N ILE A 132 -7.71 -8.25 9.60
CA ILE A 132 -7.27 -7.48 8.43
C ILE A 132 -6.68 -6.17 8.92
N GLY A 133 -5.60 -5.72 8.31
CA GLY A 133 -5.06 -4.39 8.58
C GLY A 133 -4.16 -3.92 7.45
N GLU A 134 -3.69 -2.69 7.57
CA GLU A 134 -2.91 -2.03 6.53
C GLU A 134 -1.84 -1.13 7.07
N SER A 135 -0.84 -0.87 6.23
CA SER A 135 0.23 0.09 6.50
C SER A 135 0.02 1.38 5.72
N LEU A 136 0.48 2.47 6.31
CA LEU A 136 0.50 3.80 5.70
C LEU A 136 1.32 3.85 4.40
N SER A 137 2.33 3.02 4.28
CA SER A 137 3.21 2.95 3.10
C SER A 137 3.93 1.59 3.09
N PHE A 138 4.66 1.30 2.02
CA PHE A 138 5.52 0.11 2.00
C PHE A 138 6.73 0.29 2.95
N PRO A 139 7.22 -0.76 3.64
CA PRO A 139 8.33 -0.62 4.62
C PRO A 139 9.64 -0.11 4.01
N TYR A 140 9.83 -0.32 2.73
CA TYR A 140 11.10 -0.06 2.04
C TYR A 140 10.95 0.83 0.82
N ALA A 141 12.03 1.56 0.49
CA ALA A 141 12.31 1.98 -0.88
C ALA A 141 13.16 0.88 -1.53
N THR A 142 12.63 0.21 -2.56
CA THR A 142 13.21 -1.00 -3.11
C THR A 142 13.08 -1.11 -4.63
N ARG A 143 13.96 -1.92 -5.25
CA ARG A 143 13.92 -2.28 -6.67
C ARG A 143 14.39 -3.72 -6.87
N LEU A 144 13.86 -4.40 -7.88
CA LEU A 144 14.48 -5.61 -8.41
C LEU A 144 15.72 -5.23 -9.19
N ILE A 145 16.79 -5.98 -8.98
CA ILE A 145 18.08 -5.87 -9.68
C ILE A 145 18.11 -6.89 -10.82
N GLY A 146 17.45 -8.02 -10.62
CA GLY A 146 17.33 -9.11 -11.57
C GLY A 146 16.37 -10.19 -11.07
N PRO A 147 16.24 -11.32 -11.77
CA PRO A 147 15.44 -12.45 -11.34
C PRO A 147 15.90 -12.95 -9.96
N ALA A 148 14.96 -13.10 -9.02
CA ALA A 148 15.21 -13.45 -7.62
C ALA A 148 16.36 -12.65 -6.97
N HIS A 149 16.50 -11.38 -7.36
CA HIS A 149 17.53 -10.48 -6.85
C HIS A 149 16.92 -9.10 -6.60
N ALA A 150 16.84 -8.69 -5.35
CA ALA A 150 16.24 -7.44 -4.92
C ALA A 150 17.24 -6.55 -4.16
N GLY A 151 16.99 -5.24 -4.19
CA GLY A 151 17.79 -4.25 -3.47
C GLY A 151 16.93 -3.30 -2.65
N ILE A 152 17.26 -3.14 -1.37
CA ILE A 152 16.64 -2.16 -0.48
C ILE A 152 17.54 -0.93 -0.37
N LYS A 153 17.01 0.23 -0.82
CA LYS A 153 17.69 1.52 -0.77
C LYS A 153 17.54 2.21 0.58
N ALA A 154 16.35 2.11 1.16
CA ALA A 154 16.02 2.69 2.46
C ALA A 154 14.94 1.88 3.16
N ARG A 155 15.02 1.82 4.49
CA ARG A 155 14.01 1.24 5.39
C ARG A 155 13.38 2.37 6.19
N LYS A 156 12.07 2.32 6.39
CA LYS A 156 11.39 3.25 7.28
C LYS A 156 11.77 2.99 8.74
N TYR A 157 11.89 4.03 9.55
CA TYR A 157 12.15 3.91 10.99
C TYR A 157 10.89 3.59 11.77
N ALA A 158 9.77 4.13 11.34
CA ALA A 158 8.46 3.88 11.88
C ALA A 158 7.46 3.76 10.75
N LEU A 159 6.59 2.77 10.82
CA LEU A 159 5.57 2.48 9.83
C LEU A 159 4.21 2.42 10.51
N PRO A 160 3.43 3.52 10.51
CA PRO A 160 2.08 3.52 11.05
C PRO A 160 1.20 2.48 10.38
N MET A 161 0.51 1.69 11.20
CA MET A 161 -0.36 0.60 10.77
C MET A 161 -1.59 0.51 11.66
N ALA A 162 -2.70 0.01 11.15
CA ALA A 162 -3.90 -0.24 11.91
C ALA A 162 -4.66 -1.45 11.40
N ALA A 163 -5.46 -2.04 12.28
CA ALA A 163 -6.41 -3.10 11.95
C ALA A 163 -7.80 -2.54 11.60
N PHE A 164 -8.55 -3.33 10.87
CA PHE A 164 -9.98 -3.16 10.70
C PHE A 164 -10.72 -4.39 11.28
N PRO A 165 -11.63 -4.19 12.24
CA PRO A 165 -11.87 -2.95 12.97
C PRO A 165 -10.75 -2.60 13.96
N ALA A 166 -10.62 -1.30 14.31
CA ALA A 166 -9.51 -0.80 15.14
C ALA A 166 -9.50 -1.34 16.59
N CYS A 167 -10.60 -1.88 17.10
CA CYS A 167 -10.62 -2.59 18.38
C CYS A 167 -9.68 -3.80 18.42
N ARG A 168 -9.20 -4.29 17.26
CA ARG A 168 -8.21 -5.37 17.13
C ARG A 168 -6.78 -4.86 16.89
N ASN A 169 -6.52 -3.57 17.02
CA ASN A 169 -5.22 -2.95 16.76
C ASN A 169 -4.06 -3.61 17.51
N GLN A 170 -4.24 -3.90 18.83
CA GLN A 170 -3.16 -4.49 19.63
C GLN A 170 -2.83 -5.92 19.17
N GLU A 171 -3.84 -6.73 18.89
CA GLU A 171 -3.65 -8.09 18.34
C GLU A 171 -2.89 -8.03 17.00
N PHE A 172 -3.27 -7.07 16.14
CA PHE A 172 -2.66 -6.90 14.83
C PHE A 172 -1.18 -6.53 14.91
N ILE A 173 -0.84 -5.52 15.73
CA ILE A 173 0.53 -5.03 15.83
C ILE A 173 1.46 -6.08 16.43
N ASP A 174 1.00 -6.84 17.44
CA ASP A 174 1.78 -7.91 18.07
C ASP A 174 2.15 -9.04 17.09
N ILE A 175 1.29 -9.26 16.08
CA ILE A 175 1.56 -10.22 15.01
C ILE A 175 2.52 -9.62 13.98
N VAL A 176 2.23 -8.40 13.50
CA VAL A 176 2.96 -7.77 12.40
C VAL A 176 4.40 -7.44 12.78
N GLN A 177 4.65 -7.02 14.01
CA GLN A 177 6.01 -6.69 14.49
C GLN A 177 6.97 -7.89 14.47
N GLN A 178 6.48 -9.13 14.44
CA GLN A 178 7.32 -10.30 14.24
C GLN A 178 7.98 -10.32 12.85
N ALA A 179 7.33 -9.75 11.85
CA ALA A 179 7.83 -9.63 10.46
C ALA A 179 8.39 -8.23 10.15
N ILE A 180 7.73 -7.19 10.63
CA ILE A 180 8.01 -5.78 10.37
C ILE A 180 8.18 -5.06 11.71
N PRO A 181 9.39 -5.10 12.31
CA PRO A 181 9.63 -4.50 13.64
C PRO A 181 9.42 -2.98 13.69
N GLU A 182 9.49 -2.31 12.53
CA GLU A 182 9.25 -0.87 12.39
C GLU A 182 7.77 -0.48 12.49
N ALA A 183 6.85 -1.45 12.52
CA ALA A 183 5.41 -1.20 12.63
C ALA A 183 5.07 -0.53 13.96
N ILE A 184 4.31 0.56 13.89
CA ILE A 184 3.77 1.26 15.05
C ILE A 184 2.26 1.42 14.88
N LEU A 185 1.52 1.47 16.01
CA LEU A 185 0.07 1.65 15.97
C LEU A 185 -0.32 3.04 15.46
N SER A 186 -1.31 3.07 14.59
CA SER A 186 -2.16 4.23 14.28
C SER A 186 -3.55 4.02 14.88
N GLU A 187 -4.37 5.07 14.88
CA GLU A 187 -5.69 5.02 15.51
C GLU A 187 -6.62 4.02 14.80
N ASP A 188 -6.71 4.13 13.46
CA ASP A 188 -7.56 3.29 12.62
C ASP A 188 -7.08 3.26 11.16
N THR A 189 -7.71 2.43 10.33
CA THR A 189 -7.34 2.24 8.92
C THR A 189 -7.72 3.43 8.03
N LEU A 190 -8.74 4.22 8.33
CA LEU A 190 -9.00 5.46 7.60
C LEU A 190 -7.88 6.46 7.85
N THR A 191 -7.45 6.64 9.11
CA THR A 191 -6.31 7.49 9.47
C THR A 191 -5.04 7.05 8.74
N VAL A 192 -4.78 5.74 8.66
CA VAL A 192 -3.64 5.17 7.90
C VAL A 192 -3.76 5.49 6.41
N GLY A 193 -4.88 5.15 5.79
CA GLY A 193 -5.08 5.31 4.35
C GLY A 193 -5.04 6.76 3.88
N PHE A 194 -5.67 7.67 4.63
CA PHE A 194 -5.62 9.11 4.33
C PHE A 194 -4.22 9.70 4.47
N ASN A 195 -3.44 9.24 5.42
CA ASN A 195 -2.06 9.71 5.65
C ASN A 195 -1.02 9.06 4.72
N ASN A 196 -1.43 8.17 3.80
CA ASN A 196 -0.56 7.67 2.75
C ASN A 196 -0.13 8.82 1.82
N SER A 197 1.16 9.12 1.79
CA SER A 197 1.71 10.25 1.02
C SER A 197 1.88 9.98 -0.47
N ASN A 198 1.67 8.75 -0.94
CA ASN A 198 1.84 8.41 -2.36
C ASN A 198 0.94 9.25 -3.28
N PRO A 199 -0.41 9.31 -3.08
CA PRO A 199 -1.27 10.13 -3.92
C PRO A 199 -0.87 11.60 -3.92
N THR A 200 -0.48 12.13 -2.75
CA THR A 200 -0.08 13.53 -2.58
C THR A 200 1.15 13.87 -3.40
N THR A 201 2.12 12.95 -3.50
CA THR A 201 3.36 13.21 -4.24
C THR A 201 3.24 12.82 -5.71
N HIS A 202 2.79 11.60 -5.97
CA HIS A 202 2.92 11.01 -7.30
C HIS A 202 2.01 11.68 -8.32
N VAL A 203 0.75 11.95 -7.95
CA VAL A 203 -0.26 12.39 -8.93
C VAL A 203 0.08 13.76 -9.50
N ALA A 204 0.37 14.76 -8.65
CA ALA A 204 0.73 16.10 -9.12
C ALA A 204 2.03 16.08 -9.95
N PHE A 205 3.08 15.39 -9.46
CA PHE A 205 4.36 15.30 -10.17
C PHE A 205 4.23 14.60 -11.52
N TYR A 206 3.44 13.52 -11.59
CA TYR A 206 3.23 12.80 -12.84
C TYR A 206 2.47 13.66 -13.86
N LEU A 207 1.29 14.16 -13.48
CA LEU A 207 0.39 14.86 -14.40
C LEU A 207 1.00 16.15 -14.96
N PHE A 208 1.74 16.90 -14.13
CA PHE A 208 2.39 18.14 -14.58
C PHE A 208 3.74 17.93 -15.28
N ASN A 209 4.17 16.69 -15.41
CA ASN A 209 5.36 16.31 -16.18
C ASN A 209 5.05 15.16 -17.18
N VAL A 210 3.79 14.94 -17.54
CA VAL A 210 3.38 13.81 -18.38
C VAL A 210 4.15 13.76 -19.70
N GLY A 211 4.42 14.89 -20.34
CA GLY A 211 5.22 14.94 -21.57
C GLY A 211 6.65 14.43 -21.38
N LYS A 212 7.26 14.66 -20.21
CA LYS A 212 8.56 14.06 -19.88
C LYS A 212 8.44 12.57 -19.57
N VAL A 213 7.39 12.18 -18.84
CA VAL A 213 7.14 10.77 -18.50
C VAL A 213 7.01 9.90 -19.75
N GLU A 214 6.35 10.41 -20.78
CA GLU A 214 6.10 9.71 -22.04
C GLU A 214 7.22 9.84 -23.07
N SER A 215 8.24 10.65 -22.79
CA SER A 215 9.40 10.84 -23.65
C SER A 215 10.62 10.03 -23.17
N ASP A 216 11.65 10.01 -24.01
CA ASP A 216 12.94 9.41 -23.64
C ASP A 216 13.65 10.12 -22.47
N GLU A 217 13.23 11.33 -22.12
CA GLU A 217 13.74 12.08 -20.96
C GLU A 217 13.43 11.40 -19.62
N ALA A 218 12.41 10.51 -19.58
CA ALA A 218 12.10 9.71 -18.40
C ALA A 218 13.17 8.64 -18.08
N LYS A 219 13.98 8.27 -19.07
CA LYS A 219 15.08 7.34 -18.88
C LYS A 219 16.14 7.98 -17.99
N ASN A 220 16.44 7.34 -16.87
CA ASN A 220 17.40 7.81 -15.87
C ASN A 220 17.03 9.12 -15.13
N ALA A 221 15.76 9.55 -15.16
CA ALA A 221 15.32 10.75 -14.46
C ALA A 221 15.09 10.49 -12.97
N ASP A 222 15.50 11.44 -12.15
CA ASP A 222 15.01 11.54 -10.76
C ASP A 222 13.62 12.20 -10.76
N PHE A 223 12.58 11.39 -10.53
CA PHE A 223 11.20 11.85 -10.46
C PHE A 223 10.98 13.01 -9.48
N HIS A 224 11.68 12.99 -8.35
CA HIS A 224 11.53 14.02 -7.32
C HIS A 224 12.15 15.37 -7.75
N SER A 225 13.15 15.37 -8.64
CA SER A 225 13.72 16.59 -9.20
C SER A 225 12.75 17.40 -10.08
N TRP A 226 11.64 16.77 -10.48
CA TRP A 226 10.60 17.44 -11.29
C TRP A 226 9.59 18.24 -10.48
N GLY A 227 9.74 18.27 -9.15
CA GLY A 227 8.97 19.09 -8.23
C GLY A 227 9.37 20.57 -8.33
N THR A 228 9.02 21.22 -9.45
CA THR A 228 9.19 22.67 -9.59
C THR A 228 8.29 23.43 -8.60
N PRO A 229 8.58 24.70 -8.26
CA PRO A 229 7.77 25.45 -7.31
C PRO A 229 6.26 25.47 -7.62
N SER A 230 5.88 25.43 -8.89
CA SER A 230 4.46 25.39 -9.30
C SER A 230 3.84 24.00 -9.06
N VAL A 231 4.54 22.92 -9.37
CA VAL A 231 4.08 21.54 -9.11
C VAL A 231 3.93 21.32 -7.62
N VAL A 232 4.90 21.76 -6.82
CA VAL A 232 4.86 21.68 -5.35
C VAL A 232 3.68 22.47 -4.77
N ARG A 233 3.34 23.65 -5.31
CA ARG A 233 2.13 24.38 -4.88
C ARG A 233 0.85 23.57 -5.11
N ILE A 234 0.74 22.85 -6.21
CA ILE A 234 -0.42 21.99 -6.50
C ILE A 234 -0.46 20.79 -5.55
N GLN A 235 0.69 20.18 -5.28
CA GLN A 235 0.82 19.11 -4.28
C GLN A 235 0.30 19.58 -2.92
N TYR A 236 0.74 20.73 -2.42
CA TYR A 236 0.27 21.26 -1.13
C TYR A 236 -1.21 21.68 -1.15
N ALA A 237 -1.73 22.18 -2.28
CA ALA A 237 -3.16 22.48 -2.39
C ALA A 237 -4.00 21.22 -2.24
N MET A 238 -3.61 20.11 -2.89
CA MET A 238 -4.25 18.81 -2.73
C MET A 238 -4.11 18.25 -1.30
N ASP A 239 -2.92 18.38 -0.70
CA ASP A 239 -2.67 17.93 0.67
C ASP A 239 -3.52 18.71 1.69
N ASN A 240 -3.72 20.00 1.49
CA ASN A 240 -4.62 20.80 2.32
C ASN A 240 -6.08 20.31 2.24
N GLU A 241 -6.56 19.98 1.03
CA GLU A 241 -7.91 19.40 0.87
C GLU A 241 -8.03 18.07 1.61
N ARG A 242 -7.03 17.17 1.50
CA ARG A 242 -6.95 15.93 2.26
C ARG A 242 -7.04 16.17 3.77
N VAL A 243 -6.27 17.14 4.27
CA VAL A 243 -6.26 17.52 5.69
C VAL A 243 -7.63 18.01 6.15
N GLU A 244 -8.32 18.84 5.34
CA GLU A 244 -9.67 19.33 5.69
C GLU A 244 -10.71 18.19 5.69
N ILE A 245 -10.62 17.23 4.77
CA ILE A 245 -11.47 16.03 4.80
C ILE A 245 -11.23 15.25 6.11
N MET A 246 -9.98 15.02 6.47
CA MET A 246 -9.63 14.30 7.70
C MET A 246 -10.15 15.00 8.96
N LYS A 247 -10.00 16.32 9.05
CA LYS A 247 -10.54 17.12 10.16
C LYS A 247 -12.07 17.01 10.24
N ALA A 248 -12.75 17.09 9.11
CA ALA A 248 -14.22 16.95 9.06
C ALA A 248 -14.69 15.54 9.45
N LEU A 249 -13.87 14.51 9.22
CA LEU A 249 -14.08 13.14 9.72
C LEU A 249 -13.71 12.97 11.20
N GLY A 250 -13.08 13.96 11.84
CA GLY A 250 -12.54 13.82 13.20
C GLY A 250 -11.28 12.94 13.27
N LEU A 251 -10.64 12.68 12.13
CA LEU A 251 -9.39 11.93 12.04
C LEU A 251 -8.18 12.84 12.32
N LYS A 252 -7.04 12.23 12.63
CA LYS A 252 -5.79 12.94 12.93
C LYS A 252 -4.89 13.01 11.69
N PRO A 253 -4.88 14.14 10.96
CA PRO A 253 -3.99 14.32 9.83
C PRO A 253 -2.54 14.50 10.31
N ILE A 254 -1.61 13.96 9.51
CA ILE A 254 -0.21 14.37 9.52
C ILE A 254 0.07 15.10 8.20
N SER A 255 0.86 16.15 8.26
CA SER A 255 1.32 16.85 7.05
C SER A 255 2.32 15.98 6.26
N TYR A 256 2.56 16.36 5.01
CA TYR A 256 3.60 15.72 4.19
C TYR A 256 4.97 15.75 4.87
N ASP A 257 5.33 16.85 5.53
CA ASP A 257 6.62 16.99 6.23
C ASP A 257 6.68 16.12 7.51
N GLU A 258 5.57 16.00 8.25
CA GLU A 258 5.46 15.12 9.42
C GLU A 258 5.59 13.65 9.01
N PHE A 259 5.01 13.25 7.86
CA PHE A 259 5.21 11.92 7.31
C PHE A 259 6.70 11.60 7.13
N HIS A 260 7.46 12.51 6.54
CA HIS A 260 8.91 12.33 6.37
C HIS A 260 9.65 12.27 7.70
N THR A 261 9.22 13.07 8.68
CA THR A 261 9.80 13.06 10.03
C THR A 261 9.55 11.71 10.71
N ILE A 262 8.34 11.19 10.67
CA ILE A 262 7.96 9.90 11.27
C ILE A 262 8.68 8.74 10.57
N CYS A 263 8.55 8.66 9.25
CA CYS A 263 9.03 7.51 8.50
C CYS A 263 10.55 7.51 8.26
N TYR A 264 11.19 8.69 8.20
CA TYR A 264 12.58 8.84 7.78
C TYR A 264 13.44 9.71 8.72
N LYS A 265 12.98 10.01 9.94
CA LYS A 265 13.66 10.88 10.92
C LYS A 265 14.02 12.26 10.36
N GLY A 266 13.10 12.86 9.59
CA GLY A 266 13.32 14.17 8.99
C GLY A 266 14.39 14.23 7.89
N LYS A 267 14.96 13.09 7.53
CA LYS A 267 15.79 13.01 6.33
C LYS A 267 14.85 12.98 5.14
N HIS A 268 14.77 14.09 4.41
CA HIS A 268 14.18 14.05 3.08
C HIS A 268 14.85 12.90 2.32
N PHE A 269 14.06 12.17 1.55
CA PHE A 269 14.57 11.11 0.68
C PHE A 269 15.58 11.76 -0.26
N GLN A 270 16.85 11.76 0.14
CA GLN A 270 17.92 12.12 -0.78
C GLN A 270 17.84 11.07 -1.88
N PRO A 271 17.64 11.46 -3.15
CA PRO A 271 17.81 10.52 -4.22
C PRO A 271 19.16 9.88 -3.98
N ILE A 272 19.18 8.55 -3.84
CA ILE A 272 20.45 7.85 -3.71
C ILE A 272 21.20 8.17 -5.00
N ALA A 273 22.17 9.06 -4.88
CA ALA A 273 23.06 9.37 -5.97
C ALA A 273 23.53 8.03 -6.52
N GLN A 274 23.09 7.73 -7.74
CA GLN A 274 23.59 6.69 -8.63
C GLN A 274 24.42 5.62 -7.94
N SER A 275 23.78 4.62 -7.33
CA SER A 275 24.51 3.38 -7.10
C SER A 275 24.70 2.78 -8.49
N ASN A 276 25.95 2.65 -8.94
CA ASN A 276 26.32 2.01 -10.21
C ASN A 276 25.84 0.54 -10.34
N GLU A 277 25.08 0.04 -9.36
CA GLU A 277 24.58 -1.32 -9.25
C GLU A 277 23.10 -1.48 -9.65
N LEU A 278 22.39 -0.38 -10.03
CA LEU A 278 21.00 -0.50 -10.48
C LEU A 278 20.94 -0.61 -12.01
N PRO A 279 20.11 -1.52 -12.55
CA PRO A 279 19.95 -1.63 -13.99
C PRO A 279 19.47 -0.31 -14.60
N GLU A 280 19.88 -0.02 -15.83
CA GLU A 280 19.55 1.22 -16.57
C GLU A 280 18.05 1.48 -16.70
N ASN A 281 17.22 0.42 -16.66
CA ASN A 281 15.76 0.51 -16.71
C ASN A 281 15.09 0.72 -15.33
N ALA A 282 15.86 0.80 -14.25
CA ALA A 282 15.34 1.03 -12.88
C ALA A 282 14.76 2.44 -12.66
N SER A 283 14.88 3.32 -13.64
CA SER A 283 14.48 4.72 -13.59
C SER A 283 13.15 5.02 -14.29
N GLN A 284 12.50 4.04 -14.92
CA GLN A 284 11.16 4.27 -15.49
C GLN A 284 10.18 4.68 -14.40
N ILE A 285 9.52 5.83 -14.62
CA ILE A 285 8.46 6.32 -13.74
C ILE A 285 7.24 5.40 -13.91
N PRO A 286 6.83 4.68 -12.84
CA PRO A 286 5.78 3.69 -12.99
C PRO A 286 4.44 4.33 -13.34
N GLY A 287 3.75 3.81 -14.33
CA GLY A 287 2.36 4.21 -14.67
C GLY A 287 1.42 4.11 -13.48
N ARG A 288 1.71 3.21 -12.51
CA ARG A 288 0.95 3.07 -11.26
C ARG A 288 0.84 4.38 -10.45
N PHE A 289 1.71 5.36 -10.65
CA PHE A 289 1.64 6.66 -9.97
C PHE A 289 0.35 7.43 -10.28
N ILE A 290 -0.38 7.09 -11.32
CA ILE A 290 -1.74 7.56 -11.55
C ILE A 290 -2.74 6.41 -11.65
N ASP A 291 -2.35 5.26 -12.18
CA ASP A 291 -3.24 4.09 -12.33
C ASP A 291 -3.60 3.41 -10.99
N GLU A 292 -2.88 3.71 -9.92
CA GLU A 292 -3.15 3.26 -8.55
C GLU A 292 -3.55 4.43 -7.64
N ASP A 293 -2.77 5.51 -7.64
CA ASP A 293 -2.94 6.60 -6.67
C ASP A 293 -4.22 7.41 -6.89
N ILE A 294 -4.68 7.58 -8.13
CA ILE A 294 -5.95 8.24 -8.40
C ILE A 294 -7.14 7.37 -7.96
N PRO A 295 -7.33 6.14 -8.49
CA PRO A 295 -8.51 5.36 -8.16
C PRO A 295 -8.57 4.88 -6.71
N MET A 296 -7.43 4.57 -6.09
CA MET A 296 -7.38 4.04 -4.73
C MET A 296 -7.18 5.14 -3.67
N GLY A 297 -6.61 6.28 -4.05
CA GLY A 297 -6.35 7.42 -3.16
C GLY A 297 -7.34 8.57 -3.35
N LEU A 298 -7.27 9.28 -4.50
CA LEU A 298 -8.04 10.50 -4.70
C LEU A 298 -9.55 10.26 -4.84
N VAL A 299 -9.97 9.20 -5.53
CA VAL A 299 -11.41 8.88 -5.72
C VAL A 299 -12.13 8.63 -4.39
N PRO A 300 -11.64 7.77 -3.47
CA PRO A 300 -12.29 7.61 -2.16
C PRO A 300 -12.21 8.88 -1.29
N MET A 301 -11.13 9.69 -1.38
CA MET A 301 -11.07 10.99 -0.71
C MET A 301 -12.19 11.92 -1.21
N GLN A 302 -12.37 12.04 -2.54
CA GLN A 302 -13.45 12.81 -3.15
C GLN A 302 -14.82 12.30 -2.71
N ALA A 303 -15.05 10.98 -2.68
CA ALA A 303 -16.32 10.40 -2.31
C ALA A 303 -16.71 10.72 -0.84
N LEU A 304 -15.74 10.60 0.08
CA LEU A 304 -15.93 10.98 1.49
C LEU A 304 -16.11 12.49 1.66
N ALA A 305 -15.33 13.31 0.92
CA ALA A 305 -15.47 14.77 0.92
C ALA A 305 -16.87 15.22 0.51
N ARG A 306 -17.43 14.62 -0.56
CA ARG A 306 -18.81 14.90 -1.02
C ARG A 306 -19.84 14.54 0.05
N LYS A 307 -19.67 13.40 0.73
CA LYS A 307 -20.54 12.99 1.83
C LYS A 307 -20.50 13.96 3.02
N LEU A 308 -19.34 14.61 3.25
CA LEU A 308 -19.10 15.59 4.30
C LEU A 308 -19.47 17.03 3.91
N GLY A 309 -19.69 17.31 2.62
CA GLY A 309 -19.85 18.66 2.10
C GLY A 309 -18.54 19.48 2.09
N VAL A 310 -17.38 18.82 2.10
CA VAL A 310 -16.05 19.45 2.02
C VAL A 310 -15.67 19.68 0.54
N PRO A 311 -15.37 20.90 0.10
CA PRO A 311 -14.98 21.14 -1.29
C PRO A 311 -13.57 20.62 -1.58
N THR A 312 -13.40 20.00 -2.76
CA THR A 312 -12.13 19.39 -3.20
C THR A 312 -11.76 19.78 -4.64
N PRO A 313 -11.68 21.07 -4.97
CA PRO A 313 -11.48 21.51 -6.35
C PRO A 313 -10.15 21.02 -6.94
N THR A 314 -9.08 20.91 -6.15
CA THR A 314 -7.78 20.41 -6.60
C THR A 314 -7.83 18.90 -6.86
N ILE A 315 -8.37 18.11 -5.93
CA ILE A 315 -8.55 16.66 -6.09
C ILE A 315 -9.43 16.38 -7.31
N ASP A 316 -10.56 17.09 -7.46
CA ASP A 316 -11.48 16.94 -8.60
C ASP A 316 -10.77 17.22 -9.93
N THR A 317 -9.94 18.27 -9.98
CA THR A 317 -9.16 18.62 -11.17
C THR A 317 -8.12 17.55 -11.50
N LEU A 318 -7.41 17.04 -10.51
CA LEU A 318 -6.38 16.01 -10.73
C LEU A 318 -6.99 14.69 -11.19
N ILE A 319 -8.15 14.29 -10.67
CA ILE A 319 -8.89 13.13 -11.17
C ILE A 319 -9.29 13.33 -12.64
N LEU A 320 -9.85 14.50 -12.98
CA LEU A 320 -10.23 14.81 -14.36
C LEU A 320 -9.02 14.80 -15.30
N MET A 321 -7.91 15.39 -14.91
CA MET A 321 -6.67 15.36 -15.71
C MET A 321 -6.17 13.92 -15.90
N GLY A 322 -6.18 13.11 -14.84
CA GLY A 322 -5.83 11.70 -14.92
C GLY A 322 -6.72 10.93 -15.89
N ASN A 323 -8.03 11.16 -15.84
CA ASN A 323 -8.99 10.56 -16.78
C ASN A 323 -8.66 10.90 -18.24
N LEU A 324 -8.35 12.16 -18.51
CA LEU A 324 -7.97 12.62 -19.86
C LEU A 324 -6.66 12.00 -20.32
N VAL A 325 -5.64 11.98 -19.46
CA VAL A 325 -4.31 11.42 -19.77
C VAL A 325 -4.39 9.92 -20.08
N ARG A 326 -5.23 9.17 -19.33
CA ARG A 326 -5.37 7.72 -19.53
C ARG A 326 -6.50 7.30 -20.47
N GLY A 327 -7.36 8.22 -20.87
CA GLY A 327 -8.52 7.90 -21.72
C GLY A 327 -9.54 6.99 -21.03
N LYS A 328 -9.67 7.09 -19.69
CA LYS A 328 -10.58 6.28 -18.88
C LYS A 328 -11.21 7.08 -17.73
N ASP A 329 -12.15 6.49 -17.03
CA ASP A 329 -12.87 7.12 -15.93
C ASP A 329 -12.49 6.45 -14.59
N PHE A 330 -11.51 7.03 -13.88
CA PHE A 330 -11.06 6.53 -12.60
C PHE A 330 -12.14 6.54 -11.51
N THR A 331 -13.18 7.36 -11.64
CA THR A 331 -14.28 7.37 -10.67
C THR A 331 -15.11 6.09 -10.70
N LYS A 332 -15.11 5.39 -11.86
CA LYS A 332 -15.78 4.09 -12.01
C LYS A 332 -14.89 2.91 -11.62
N GLU A 333 -13.58 3.08 -11.74
CA GLU A 333 -12.60 2.02 -11.44
C GLU A 333 -12.13 2.07 -9.99
N GLY A 334 -12.27 3.22 -9.32
CA GLY A 334 -11.73 3.48 -7.99
C GLY A 334 -12.59 2.95 -6.84
N THR A 335 -12.02 3.03 -5.65
CA THR A 335 -12.70 2.64 -4.42
C THR A 335 -13.87 3.58 -4.12
N SER A 336 -15.09 3.09 -4.27
CA SER A 336 -16.31 3.81 -3.94
C SER A 336 -16.81 3.48 -2.53
N LEU A 337 -17.77 4.29 -2.01
CA LEU A 337 -18.38 4.02 -0.71
C LEU A 337 -19.16 2.69 -0.72
N GLU A 338 -19.73 2.28 -1.87
CA GLU A 338 -20.42 1.00 -2.05
C GLU A 338 -19.45 -0.18 -2.03
N ILE A 339 -18.23 -0.02 -2.58
CA ILE A 339 -17.18 -1.03 -2.49
C ILE A 339 -16.77 -1.21 -1.03
N MET A 340 -16.63 -0.11 -0.29
CA MET A 340 -16.39 -0.15 1.16
C MET A 340 -17.60 -0.69 1.95
N GLY A 341 -18.82 -0.63 1.40
CA GLY A 341 -20.07 -1.00 2.09
C GLY A 341 -20.50 0.02 3.15
N ILE A 342 -20.18 1.30 2.94
CA ILE A 342 -20.46 2.42 3.85
C ILE A 342 -21.29 3.54 3.21
N ASP A 343 -21.78 3.30 2.00
CA ASP A 343 -22.55 4.29 1.22
C ASP A 343 -23.82 4.78 1.94
N ASN A 344 -24.52 3.87 2.65
CA ASN A 344 -25.74 4.16 3.40
C ASN A 344 -25.50 4.61 4.85
N MET A 345 -24.23 4.62 5.32
CA MET A 345 -23.88 5.03 6.68
C MET A 345 -23.70 6.54 6.78
N ASN A 346 -24.12 7.15 7.88
CA ASN A 346 -23.70 8.50 8.23
C ASN A 346 -22.25 8.48 8.80
N ILE A 347 -21.68 9.65 9.09
CA ILE A 347 -20.28 9.75 9.52
C ILE A 347 -20.02 9.05 10.85
N GLU A 348 -20.93 9.18 11.81
CA GLU A 348 -20.82 8.55 13.12
C GLU A 348 -20.87 7.01 13.00
N GLU A 349 -21.76 6.51 12.14
CA GLU A 349 -21.84 5.09 11.82
C GLU A 349 -20.58 4.57 11.14
N ILE A 350 -19.99 5.33 10.20
CA ILE A 350 -18.72 4.99 9.55
C ILE A 350 -17.60 4.87 10.59
N LEU A 351 -17.46 5.85 11.47
CA LEU A 351 -16.43 5.84 12.52
C LEU A 351 -16.64 4.69 13.52
N SER A 352 -17.90 4.46 13.95
CA SER A 352 -18.23 3.33 14.81
C SER A 352 -17.89 1.98 14.15
N TYR A 353 -18.20 1.82 12.87
CA TYR A 353 -17.88 0.64 12.08
C TYR A 353 -16.36 0.42 11.96
N VAL A 354 -15.62 1.48 11.65
CA VAL A 354 -14.15 1.42 11.55
C VAL A 354 -13.50 1.08 12.89
N HIS A 355 -14.05 1.58 14.00
CA HIS A 355 -13.54 1.31 15.32
C HIS A 355 -14.02 -0.03 15.92
N GLY A 356 -15.03 -0.67 15.32
CA GLY A 356 -15.63 -1.90 15.85
C GLY A 356 -16.43 -1.65 17.14
N LYS A 357 -17.02 -0.45 17.24
CA LYS A 357 -17.95 -0.12 18.33
C LYS A 357 -19.35 -0.54 17.89
N GLU A 358 -20.10 -1.20 18.79
CA GLU A 358 -21.53 -1.40 18.54
C GLU A 358 -22.21 -0.03 18.49
N LEU A 359 -22.97 0.22 17.42
CA LEU A 359 -23.85 1.38 17.37
C LEU A 359 -24.87 1.21 18.51
N ALA A 360 -24.97 2.20 19.39
CA ALA A 360 -26.07 2.24 20.32
C ALA A 360 -27.37 2.26 19.49
N VAL A 361 -28.12 1.17 19.51
CA VAL A 361 -29.45 1.10 18.90
C VAL A 361 -30.33 2.02 19.73
N ASN A 362 -30.60 3.24 19.19
CA ASN A 362 -31.58 4.15 19.75
C ASN A 362 -32.97 3.71 19.37
#